data_caa6d6227dba10636e090908e6651119
#
_entry.id   caa6d6227dba10636e090908e6651119
#
_cell.length_a   1.000
_cell.length_b   1.000
_cell.length_c   1.000
_cell.angle_alpha   90.00
_cell.angle_beta   90.00
_cell.angle_gamma   90.00
#
_symmetry.space_group_name_H-M   'P 1'
#
loop_
_entity.id
_entity.type
_entity.pdbx_description
1 polymer ?
#
loop_
_entity_poly.entity_id
_entity_poly.type
_entity_poly.pdbx_seq_one_letter_code
_entity_poly.pdbx_strand_id
1 'polypeptide(L)'
;MRLFLRWALGPAVLLAATQGAWAQASRSVELEDLTWTELRDEIRAGKTTILIPIGGTEQTGPYVALGKHNARVKVLAQRIAEGLGNAIVAPVIAYVPEGSYAPPSSHMRFPGTITVPDDVFDKTLESAANSFRVHGFRNIVFLGDHGGYANDLRNVANRLNKSWTGANARAVVPTAYYDTSSTGFNQILLDHGVPNDEAGTHGGLADTSLQLAVAPKMVRAESLKNAPKPGAADGIYGGDPRRSTAALGQLGVDAIVSRTVDAIRQETAAR
;
A
#
# COMPACT_ATOMS: atom_id res chain seq x y z
N MET A 1 -87.79 -24.85 -15.78
CA MET A 1 -87.26 -24.02 -14.73
C MET A 1 -85.75 -24.28 -14.72
N ARG A 2 -84.96 -23.46 -15.37
CA ARG A 2 -83.45 -23.64 -15.56
C ARG A 2 -82.77 -22.72 -14.61
N LEU A 3 -81.98 -23.30 -13.65
CA LEU A 3 -81.10 -22.58 -12.71
C LEU A 3 -79.79 -22.28 -13.41
N PHE A 4 -79.45 -21.00 -13.53
CA PHE A 4 -78.15 -20.55 -13.98
C PHE A 4 -77.22 -20.39 -12.77
N LEU A 5 -76.13 -21.21 -12.74
CA LEU A 5 -75.09 -21.12 -11.74
C LEU A 5 -73.99 -20.13 -12.31
N ARG A 6 -73.86 -18.96 -11.67
CA ARG A 6 -72.84 -17.98 -12.00
C ARG A 6 -71.57 -18.30 -11.20
N TRP A 7 -70.52 -18.65 -11.91
CA TRP A 7 -69.18 -18.73 -11.36
C TRP A 7 -68.56 -17.33 -11.30
N ALA A 8 -68.22 -16.85 -10.09
CA ALA A 8 -67.45 -15.62 -9.89
C ALA A 8 -65.96 -15.99 -9.91
N LEU A 9 -65.27 -15.56 -10.95
CA LEU A 9 -63.80 -15.56 -11.03
C LEU A 9 -63.27 -14.32 -10.29
N GLY A 10 -62.69 -14.55 -9.12
CA GLY A 10 -61.97 -13.51 -8.41
C GLY A 10 -60.57 -13.26 -9.05
N PRO A 11 -60.12 -12.03 -9.10
CA PRO A 11 -58.78 -11.74 -9.64
C PRO A 11 -57.72 -12.23 -8.68
N ALA A 12 -56.87 -13.13 -9.16
CA ALA A 12 -55.64 -13.50 -8.47
C ALA A 12 -54.65 -12.33 -8.60
N VAL A 13 -54.40 -11.63 -7.50
CA VAL A 13 -53.35 -10.62 -7.42
C VAL A 13 -52.01 -11.34 -7.30
N LEU A 14 -51.23 -11.40 -8.39
CA LEU A 14 -49.82 -11.76 -8.36
C LEU A 14 -49.06 -10.64 -7.68
N LEU A 15 -48.68 -10.82 -6.42
CA LEU A 15 -47.62 -10.02 -5.78
C LEU A 15 -46.29 -10.44 -6.42
N ALA A 16 -45.87 -9.70 -7.42
CA ALA A 16 -44.47 -9.72 -7.88
C ALA A 16 -43.61 -9.15 -6.77
N ALA A 17 -42.93 -10.01 -6.03
CA ALA A 17 -41.85 -9.61 -5.12
C ALA A 17 -40.71 -9.03 -5.98
N THR A 18 -40.71 -7.72 -6.12
CA THR A 18 -39.51 -7.00 -6.63
C THR A 18 -38.44 -7.14 -5.55
N GLN A 19 -37.60 -8.18 -5.66
CA GLN A 19 -36.31 -8.17 -4.99
C GLN A 19 -35.54 -7.02 -5.63
N GLY A 20 -35.53 -5.88 -4.97
CA GLY A 20 -34.66 -4.77 -5.30
C GLY A 20 -33.24 -5.29 -5.24
N ALA A 21 -32.62 -5.45 -6.40
CA ALA A 21 -31.18 -5.57 -6.51
C ALA A 21 -30.63 -4.25 -5.97
N TRP A 22 -30.33 -4.22 -4.69
CA TRP A 22 -29.46 -3.20 -4.14
C TRP A 22 -28.16 -3.37 -4.91
N ALA A 23 -27.87 -2.44 -5.80
CA ALA A 23 -26.54 -2.34 -6.43
C ALA A 23 -25.55 -2.31 -5.27
N GLN A 24 -24.85 -3.43 -5.06
CA GLN A 24 -23.88 -3.56 -4.01
C GLN A 24 -22.77 -2.59 -4.40
N ALA A 25 -22.77 -1.42 -3.77
CA ALA A 25 -21.66 -0.47 -3.90
C ALA A 25 -20.39 -1.28 -3.70
N SER A 26 -19.39 -1.12 -4.58
CA SER A 26 -18.12 -1.84 -4.48
C SER A 26 -17.62 -1.64 -3.05
N ARG A 27 -17.56 -2.74 -2.27
CA ARG A 27 -17.08 -2.68 -0.89
C ARG A 27 -15.65 -2.19 -0.91
N SER A 28 -15.29 -1.39 0.11
CA SER A 28 -13.91 -0.91 0.28
C SER A 28 -12.92 -2.07 0.19
N VAL A 29 -11.75 -1.81 -0.38
CA VAL A 29 -10.61 -2.74 -0.30
C VAL A 29 -9.83 -2.58 1.01
N GLU A 30 -10.10 -1.53 1.80
CA GLU A 30 -9.47 -1.28 3.09
C GLU A 30 -10.13 -2.16 4.17
N LEU A 31 -9.33 -2.96 4.86
CA LEU A 31 -9.80 -3.85 5.91
C LEU A 31 -10.49 -3.09 7.05
N GLU A 32 -9.96 -1.90 7.39
CA GLU A 32 -10.47 -1.05 8.47
C GLU A 32 -11.88 -0.52 8.22
N ASP A 33 -12.33 -0.50 6.97
CA ASP A 33 -13.68 -0.06 6.59
C ASP A 33 -14.70 -1.21 6.60
N LEU A 34 -14.26 -2.46 6.78
CA LEU A 34 -15.10 -3.63 6.73
C LEU A 34 -15.47 -4.12 8.14
N THR A 35 -16.72 -4.53 8.30
CA THR A 35 -17.09 -5.35 9.45
C THR A 35 -16.52 -6.76 9.31
N TRP A 36 -16.39 -7.49 10.41
CA TRP A 36 -15.87 -8.86 10.36
C TRP A 36 -16.71 -9.80 9.48
N THR A 37 -18.03 -9.56 9.38
CA THR A 37 -18.94 -10.34 8.54
C THR A 37 -18.73 -10.03 7.06
N GLU A 38 -18.53 -8.76 6.71
CA GLU A 38 -18.20 -8.34 5.35
C GLU A 38 -16.85 -8.91 4.91
N LEU A 39 -15.83 -8.82 5.75
CA LEU A 39 -14.51 -9.40 5.46
C LEU A 39 -14.61 -10.92 5.23
N ARG A 40 -15.33 -11.63 6.10
CA ARG A 40 -15.58 -13.08 5.93
C ARG A 40 -16.20 -13.39 4.56
N ASP A 41 -17.18 -12.60 4.15
CA ASP A 41 -17.91 -12.82 2.90
C ASP A 41 -17.03 -12.46 1.68
N GLU A 42 -16.19 -11.43 1.77
CA GLU A 42 -15.17 -11.09 0.76
C GLU A 42 -14.14 -12.23 0.59
N ILE A 43 -13.65 -12.81 1.69
CA ILE A 43 -12.73 -13.96 1.64
C ILE A 43 -13.40 -15.18 0.97
N ARG A 44 -14.66 -15.47 1.31
CA ARG A 44 -15.45 -16.54 0.68
C ARG A 44 -15.71 -16.29 -0.81
N ALA A 45 -15.85 -15.01 -1.19
CA ALA A 45 -15.98 -14.60 -2.59
C ALA A 45 -14.66 -14.65 -3.39
N GLY A 46 -13.53 -15.01 -2.74
CA GLY A 46 -12.24 -15.22 -3.41
C GLY A 46 -11.19 -14.14 -3.16
N LYS A 47 -11.48 -13.10 -2.35
CA LYS A 47 -10.46 -12.12 -1.95
C LYS A 47 -9.53 -12.73 -0.90
N THR A 48 -8.59 -13.55 -1.34
CA THR A 48 -7.69 -14.31 -0.47
C THR A 48 -6.26 -13.78 -0.43
N THR A 49 -6.03 -12.61 -1.01
CA THR A 49 -4.77 -11.86 -0.92
C THR A 49 -4.92 -10.72 0.07
N ILE A 50 -4.01 -10.59 1.03
CA ILE A 50 -3.91 -9.43 1.92
C ILE A 50 -2.62 -8.69 1.65
N LEU A 51 -2.71 -7.38 1.39
CA LEU A 51 -1.56 -6.50 1.29
C LEU A 51 -1.33 -5.88 2.66
N ILE A 52 -0.13 -6.04 3.21
CA ILE A 52 0.30 -5.39 4.44
C ILE A 52 1.20 -4.22 4.06
N PRO A 53 0.67 -2.98 4.04
CA PRO A 53 1.47 -1.81 3.73
C PRO A 53 2.38 -1.47 4.92
N ILE A 54 3.66 -1.25 4.64
CA ILE A 54 4.67 -0.94 5.64
C ILE A 54 5.31 0.39 5.26
N GLY A 55 5.08 1.39 6.10
CA GLY A 55 5.55 2.75 5.88
C GLY A 55 6.82 3.06 6.65
N GLY A 56 6.71 3.96 7.58
CA GLY A 56 7.76 4.53 8.42
C GLY A 56 7.45 5.98 8.75
N THR A 57 7.92 6.42 9.89
CA THR A 57 7.80 7.82 10.31
C THR A 57 9.21 8.39 10.45
N GLU A 58 9.67 9.06 9.41
CA GLU A 58 11.04 9.58 9.33
C GLU A 58 11.11 11.01 8.79
N GLN A 59 12.21 11.66 9.10
CA GLN A 59 12.55 12.93 8.46
C GLN A 59 12.78 12.77 6.95
N THR A 60 12.37 13.76 6.16
CA THR A 60 12.57 13.82 4.71
C THR A 60 12.81 15.26 4.28
N GLY A 61 13.76 15.88 4.96
CA GLY A 61 14.02 17.31 4.81
C GLY A 61 12.91 18.19 5.42
N PRO A 62 13.05 19.53 5.31
CA PRO A 62 12.16 20.48 5.99
C PRO A 62 10.82 20.69 5.27
N TYR A 63 10.64 20.13 4.07
CA TYR A 63 9.47 20.42 3.23
C TYR A 63 8.51 19.25 3.03
N VAL A 64 8.85 18.07 3.50
CA VAL A 64 7.99 16.87 3.44
C VAL A 64 7.66 16.41 4.86
N ALA A 65 6.38 16.13 5.11
CA ALA A 65 5.93 15.69 6.43
C ALA A 65 6.48 14.31 6.80
N LEU A 66 6.71 14.09 8.09
CA LEU A 66 7.33 12.88 8.65
C LEU A 66 6.64 11.56 8.24
N GLY A 67 5.33 11.58 8.06
CA GLY A 67 4.55 10.39 7.70
C GLY A 67 4.42 10.13 6.19
N LYS A 68 5.35 10.60 5.37
CA LYS A 68 5.28 10.44 3.90
C LYS A 68 5.11 9.00 3.46
N HIS A 69 5.90 8.08 4.04
CA HIS A 69 5.85 6.66 3.71
C HIS A 69 4.50 6.04 4.05
N ASN A 70 3.93 6.40 5.21
CA ASN A 70 2.62 5.91 5.63
C ASN A 70 1.52 6.33 4.67
N ALA A 71 1.52 7.61 4.26
CA ALA A 71 0.52 8.13 3.32
C ALA A 71 0.69 7.54 1.91
N ARG A 72 1.94 7.41 1.44
CA ARG A 72 2.25 6.89 0.11
C ARG A 72 1.89 5.42 -0.02
N VAL A 73 2.38 4.59 0.90
CA VAL A 73 2.11 3.15 0.84
C VAL A 73 0.61 2.83 0.97
N LYS A 74 -0.14 3.61 1.76
CA LYS A 74 -1.60 3.43 1.86
C LYS A 74 -2.27 3.62 0.51
N VAL A 75 -2.02 4.74 -0.17
CA VAL A 75 -2.62 5.04 -1.48
C VAL A 75 -2.18 4.03 -2.54
N LEU A 76 -0.90 3.66 -2.56
CA LEU A 76 -0.38 2.70 -3.54
C LEU A 76 -0.93 1.29 -3.28
N ALA A 77 -1.01 0.85 -2.03
CA ALA A 77 -1.60 -0.45 -1.68
C ALA A 77 -3.07 -0.54 -2.11
N GLN A 78 -3.85 0.52 -1.91
CA GLN A 78 -5.22 0.58 -2.39
C GLN A 78 -5.30 0.39 -3.91
N ARG A 79 -4.53 1.16 -4.68
CA ARG A 79 -4.50 1.05 -6.15
C ARG A 79 -4.03 -0.33 -6.64
N ILE A 80 -3.05 -0.92 -5.94
CA ILE A 80 -2.58 -2.29 -6.22
C ILE A 80 -3.68 -3.30 -5.93
N ALA A 81 -4.40 -3.19 -4.80
CA ALA A 81 -5.50 -4.08 -4.47
C ALA A 81 -6.64 -4.01 -5.48
N GLU A 82 -7.00 -2.80 -5.92
CA GLU A 82 -7.97 -2.57 -6.98
C GLU A 82 -7.51 -3.20 -8.31
N GLY A 83 -6.24 -3.05 -8.68
CA GLY A 83 -5.64 -3.66 -9.87
C GLY A 83 -5.59 -5.18 -9.82
N LEU A 84 -5.39 -5.77 -8.64
CA LEU A 84 -5.42 -7.23 -8.44
C LEU A 84 -6.85 -7.80 -8.50
N GLY A 85 -7.83 -7.10 -7.94
CA GLY A 85 -9.24 -7.49 -7.90
C GLY A 85 -9.60 -8.54 -6.83
N ASN A 86 -8.60 -9.25 -6.29
CA ASN A 86 -8.77 -10.29 -5.27
C ASN A 86 -8.06 -9.99 -3.94
N ALA A 87 -7.76 -8.71 -3.69
CA ALA A 87 -6.97 -8.30 -2.54
C ALA A 87 -7.74 -7.36 -1.59
N ILE A 88 -7.34 -7.41 -0.33
CA ILE A 88 -7.74 -6.50 0.77
C ILE A 88 -6.45 -5.85 1.28
N VAL A 89 -6.54 -4.60 1.78
CA VAL A 89 -5.43 -3.83 2.34
C VAL A 89 -5.55 -3.82 3.86
N ALA A 90 -4.51 -4.25 4.54
CA ALA A 90 -4.39 -4.19 6.00
C ALA A 90 -4.05 -2.77 6.49
N PRO A 91 -4.20 -2.47 7.79
CA PRO A 91 -3.70 -1.23 8.38
C PRO A 91 -2.21 -1.03 8.12
N VAL A 92 -1.80 0.25 7.96
CA VAL A 92 -0.39 0.59 7.73
C VAL A 92 0.44 0.33 8.98
N ILE A 93 1.57 -0.37 8.84
CA ILE A 93 2.58 -0.49 9.88
C ILE A 93 3.51 0.72 9.79
N ALA A 94 3.39 1.63 10.76
CA ALA A 94 4.08 2.91 10.78
C ALA A 94 5.31 2.95 11.70
N TYR A 95 5.45 1.98 12.60
CA TYR A 95 6.57 1.84 13.53
C TYR A 95 7.52 0.78 12.98
N VAL A 96 8.65 1.24 12.45
CA VAL A 96 9.63 0.44 11.72
C VAL A 96 11.06 0.78 12.16
N PRO A 97 12.07 -0.03 11.85
CA PRO A 97 13.48 0.32 12.10
C PRO A 97 13.93 1.52 11.25
N GLU A 98 14.38 2.60 11.92
CA GLU A 98 14.88 3.84 11.29
C GLU A 98 16.26 4.25 11.82
N GLY A 99 16.93 3.36 12.54
CA GLY A 99 18.25 3.59 13.13
C GLY A 99 18.25 3.44 14.65
N SER A 100 19.41 3.69 15.27
CA SER A 100 19.58 3.62 16.73
C SER A 100 19.13 4.91 17.40
N TYR A 101 18.54 4.79 18.59
CA TYR A 101 18.26 5.94 19.49
C TYR A 101 19.38 6.17 20.53
N ALA A 102 20.34 5.25 20.67
CA ALA A 102 21.41 5.33 21.68
C ALA A 102 22.75 4.80 21.15
N PRO A 103 23.66 5.64 20.62
CA PRO A 103 23.44 7.04 20.22
C PRO A 103 22.55 7.18 18.99
N PRO A 104 21.86 8.33 18.79
CA PRO A 104 21.04 8.53 17.60
C PRO A 104 21.84 8.39 16.30
N SER A 105 21.34 7.54 15.41
CA SER A 105 21.96 7.30 14.08
C SER A 105 20.95 7.46 12.94
N SER A 106 21.43 7.54 11.70
CA SER A 106 20.58 7.67 10.51
C SER A 106 19.52 8.78 10.66
N HIS A 107 18.27 8.50 10.36
CA HIS A 107 17.15 9.44 10.46
C HIS A 107 16.80 9.82 11.90
N MET A 108 17.18 9.00 12.89
CA MET A 108 16.98 9.27 14.32
C MET A 108 17.72 10.52 14.83
N ARG A 109 18.63 11.09 14.07
CA ARG A 109 19.28 12.38 14.39
C ARG A 109 18.36 13.59 14.23
N PHE A 110 17.20 13.40 13.62
CA PHE A 110 16.21 14.46 13.35
C PHE A 110 14.95 14.25 14.19
N PRO A 111 14.41 15.32 14.82
CA PRO A 111 13.20 15.24 15.61
C PRO A 111 12.01 14.66 14.85
N GLY A 112 11.25 13.80 15.52
CA GLY A 112 10.02 13.21 15.00
C GLY A 112 10.19 11.88 14.24
N THR A 113 11.44 11.47 13.95
CA THR A 113 11.69 10.10 13.48
C THR A 113 11.43 9.11 14.60
N ILE A 114 10.75 8.01 14.29
CA ILE A 114 10.42 6.94 15.25
C ILE A 114 11.09 5.65 14.77
N THR A 115 11.73 4.94 15.70
CA THR A 115 12.32 3.63 15.43
C THR A 115 11.83 2.57 16.42
N VAL A 116 11.80 1.32 15.97
CA VAL A 116 11.65 0.13 16.82
C VAL A 116 12.80 -0.83 16.53
N PRO A 117 13.19 -1.70 17.50
CA PRO A 117 14.17 -2.76 17.25
C PRO A 117 13.69 -3.74 16.17
N ASP A 118 14.63 -4.29 15.39
CA ASP A 118 14.34 -5.23 14.29
C ASP A 118 13.54 -6.46 14.77
N ASP A 119 13.85 -7.00 15.95
CA ASP A 119 13.14 -8.16 16.50
C ASP A 119 11.68 -7.86 16.86
N VAL A 120 11.38 -6.64 17.31
CA VAL A 120 10.01 -6.17 17.59
C VAL A 120 9.24 -6.01 16.30
N PHE A 121 9.89 -5.43 15.29
CA PHE A 121 9.32 -5.27 13.94
C PHE A 121 9.02 -6.64 13.30
N ASP A 122 9.99 -7.54 13.30
CA ASP A 122 9.86 -8.90 12.78
C ASP A 122 8.68 -9.66 13.42
N LYS A 123 8.59 -9.62 14.76
CA LYS A 123 7.49 -10.27 15.50
C LYS A 123 6.13 -9.66 15.19
N THR A 124 6.07 -8.34 14.95
CA THR A 124 4.84 -7.66 14.56
C THR A 124 4.35 -8.17 13.20
N LEU A 125 5.26 -8.26 12.22
CA LEU A 125 4.96 -8.78 10.89
C LEU A 125 4.52 -10.25 10.94
N GLU A 126 5.25 -11.09 11.69
CA GLU A 126 4.91 -12.51 11.85
C GLU A 126 3.53 -12.70 12.50
N SER A 127 3.21 -11.90 13.51
CA SER A 127 1.93 -11.97 14.21
C SER A 127 0.77 -11.54 13.31
N ALA A 128 0.92 -10.44 12.57
CA ALA A 128 -0.06 -9.97 11.61
C ALA A 128 -0.30 -11.02 10.50
N ALA A 129 0.77 -11.54 9.90
CA ALA A 129 0.69 -12.53 8.85
C ALA A 129 -0.01 -13.84 9.29
N ASN A 130 0.32 -14.34 10.49
CA ASN A 130 -0.33 -15.53 11.06
C ASN A 130 -1.82 -15.28 11.34
N SER A 131 -2.19 -14.09 11.82
CA SER A 131 -3.59 -13.72 12.03
C SER A 131 -4.38 -13.77 10.73
N PHE A 132 -3.86 -13.17 9.66
CA PHE A 132 -4.51 -13.21 8.35
C PHE A 132 -4.61 -14.61 7.78
N ARG A 133 -3.56 -15.43 7.92
CA ARG A 133 -3.58 -16.83 7.50
C ARG A 133 -4.69 -17.63 8.20
N VAL A 134 -4.84 -17.47 9.50
CA VAL A 134 -5.89 -18.17 10.29
C VAL A 134 -7.30 -17.76 9.83
N HIS A 135 -7.48 -16.53 9.37
CA HIS A 135 -8.77 -16.04 8.86
C HIS A 135 -9.06 -16.44 7.41
N GLY A 136 -8.13 -17.14 6.71
CA GLY A 136 -8.37 -17.69 5.39
C GLY A 136 -7.67 -16.99 4.23
N PHE A 137 -6.85 -15.98 4.50
CA PHE A 137 -5.97 -15.41 3.48
C PHE A 137 -4.89 -16.42 3.07
N ARG A 138 -4.62 -16.51 1.77
CA ARG A 138 -3.66 -17.45 1.16
C ARG A 138 -2.38 -16.77 0.74
N ASN A 139 -2.48 -15.53 0.30
CA ASN A 139 -1.32 -14.73 -0.10
C ASN A 139 -1.20 -13.54 0.84
N ILE A 140 -0.15 -13.52 1.64
CA ILE A 140 0.18 -12.44 2.56
C ILE A 140 1.34 -11.66 1.93
N VAL A 141 1.08 -10.44 1.48
CA VAL A 141 2.01 -9.64 0.70
C VAL A 141 2.50 -8.47 1.53
N PHE A 142 3.80 -8.39 1.78
CA PHE A 142 4.44 -7.26 2.45
C PHE A 142 4.84 -6.19 1.43
N LEU A 143 4.29 -4.99 1.53
CA LEU A 143 4.64 -3.84 0.69
C LEU A 143 5.50 -2.86 1.48
N GLY A 144 6.80 -2.94 1.34
CA GLY A 144 7.75 -2.07 2.03
C GLY A 144 8.05 -0.80 1.26
N ASP A 145 7.75 0.37 1.84
CA ASP A 145 7.94 1.68 1.21
C ASP A 145 9.28 2.34 1.56
N HIS A 146 10.07 1.74 2.45
CA HIS A 146 11.40 2.20 2.85
C HIS A 146 12.44 1.10 2.74
N GLY A 147 13.67 1.45 2.32
CA GLY A 147 14.72 0.47 2.06
C GLY A 147 15.38 -0.13 3.29
N GLY A 148 15.31 0.57 4.44
CA GLY A 148 16.03 0.20 5.66
C GLY A 148 15.69 -1.19 6.17
N TYR A 149 14.45 -1.61 6.07
CA TYR A 149 13.94 -2.90 6.56
C TYR A 149 13.70 -3.94 5.45
N ALA A 150 14.21 -3.73 4.24
CA ALA A 150 13.98 -4.66 3.12
C ALA A 150 14.51 -6.09 3.38
N ASN A 151 15.60 -6.21 4.14
CA ASN A 151 16.14 -7.51 4.57
C ASN A 151 15.21 -8.22 5.57
N ASP A 152 14.64 -7.47 6.51
CA ASP A 152 13.75 -8.00 7.53
C ASP A 152 12.48 -8.57 6.88
N LEU A 153 11.89 -7.87 5.91
CA LEU A 153 10.73 -8.37 5.17
C LEU A 153 11.03 -9.72 4.51
N ARG A 154 12.18 -9.84 3.83
CA ARG A 154 12.58 -11.10 3.18
C ARG A 154 12.81 -12.21 4.21
N ASN A 155 13.48 -11.89 5.31
CA ASN A 155 13.75 -12.85 6.38
C ASN A 155 12.45 -13.34 7.03
N VAL A 156 11.53 -12.43 7.34
CA VAL A 156 10.20 -12.77 7.89
C VAL A 156 9.41 -13.64 6.92
N ALA A 157 9.33 -13.26 5.64
CA ALA A 157 8.62 -14.04 4.63
C ALA A 157 9.21 -15.47 4.50
N ASN A 158 10.55 -15.61 4.50
CA ASN A 158 11.21 -16.90 4.45
C ASN A 158 10.90 -17.77 5.68
N ARG A 159 10.93 -17.20 6.89
CA ARG A 159 10.57 -17.93 8.13
C ARG A 159 9.10 -18.37 8.10
N LEU A 160 8.19 -17.50 7.70
CA LEU A 160 6.77 -17.81 7.58
C LEU A 160 6.53 -18.93 6.56
N ASN A 161 7.11 -18.84 5.36
CA ASN A 161 6.96 -19.84 4.32
C ASN A 161 7.50 -21.22 4.77
N LYS A 162 8.61 -21.24 5.51
CA LYS A 162 9.15 -22.46 6.12
C LYS A 162 8.18 -23.02 7.17
N SER A 163 7.62 -22.19 8.02
CA SER A 163 6.69 -22.63 9.08
C SER A 163 5.33 -23.07 8.53
N TRP A 164 4.93 -22.59 7.34
CA TRP A 164 3.69 -22.90 6.66
C TRP A 164 3.83 -24.03 5.60
N THR A 165 4.92 -24.76 5.61
CA THR A 165 5.13 -25.89 4.69
C THR A 165 3.93 -26.85 4.78
N GLY A 166 3.32 -27.15 3.62
CA GLY A 166 2.11 -27.97 3.53
C GLY A 166 0.78 -27.21 3.77
N ALA A 167 0.82 -25.95 4.19
CA ALA A 167 -0.36 -25.11 4.27
C ALA A 167 -0.65 -24.44 2.91
N ASN A 168 -1.93 -24.16 2.66
CA ASN A 168 -2.33 -23.40 1.46
C ASN A 168 -2.21 -21.88 1.71
N ALA A 169 -1.01 -21.43 2.09
CA ALA A 169 -0.70 -20.04 2.33
C ALA A 169 0.79 -19.74 2.03
N ARG A 170 1.08 -18.53 1.65
CA ARG A 170 2.45 -18.03 1.41
C ARG A 170 2.60 -16.57 1.79
N ALA A 171 3.80 -16.20 2.25
CA ALA A 171 4.24 -14.82 2.42
C ALA A 171 5.06 -14.39 1.20
N VAL A 172 4.82 -13.18 0.68
CA VAL A 172 5.41 -12.64 -0.53
C VAL A 172 5.97 -11.24 -0.25
N VAL A 173 7.13 -10.95 -0.80
CA VAL A 173 7.74 -9.60 -0.80
C VAL A 173 8.02 -9.22 -2.25
N PRO A 174 7.09 -8.55 -2.94
CA PRO A 174 7.30 -8.16 -4.34
C PRO A 174 8.35 -7.04 -4.40
N THR A 175 9.61 -7.37 -4.73
CA THR A 175 10.70 -6.40 -4.78
C THR A 175 10.43 -5.30 -5.80
N ALA A 176 9.62 -5.60 -6.82
CA ALA A 176 9.18 -4.65 -7.84
C ALA A 176 8.56 -3.37 -7.26
N TYR A 177 7.93 -3.43 -6.07
CA TYR A 177 7.39 -2.25 -5.41
C TYR A 177 8.50 -1.24 -5.07
N TYR A 178 9.48 -1.67 -4.26
CA TYR A 178 10.55 -0.79 -3.82
C TYR A 178 11.55 -0.48 -4.93
N ASP A 179 11.91 -1.45 -5.75
CA ASP A 179 12.84 -1.27 -6.87
C ASP A 179 12.31 -0.23 -7.87
N THR A 180 10.99 -0.25 -8.14
CA THR A 180 10.37 0.75 -9.02
C THR A 180 10.28 2.11 -8.35
N SER A 181 9.94 2.19 -7.06
CA SER A 181 9.82 3.48 -6.34
C SER A 181 11.16 4.19 -6.12
N SER A 182 12.26 3.45 -6.18
CA SER A 182 13.62 3.96 -5.99
C SER A 182 14.36 4.11 -7.34
N THR A 183 15.14 3.12 -7.72
CA THR A 183 15.98 3.19 -8.93
C THR A 183 15.19 3.24 -10.22
N GLY A 184 14.06 2.51 -10.28
CA GLY A 184 13.21 2.45 -11.46
C GLY A 184 12.57 3.80 -11.77
N PHE A 185 12.11 4.51 -10.76
CA PHE A 185 11.51 5.85 -10.98
C PHE A 185 12.57 6.90 -11.31
N ASN A 186 13.76 6.82 -10.73
CA ASN A 186 14.87 7.67 -11.16
C ASN A 186 15.14 7.51 -12.66
N GLN A 187 15.19 6.28 -13.18
CA GLN A 187 15.37 6.06 -14.62
C GLN A 187 14.24 6.67 -15.44
N ILE A 188 12.98 6.49 -15.03
CA ILE A 188 11.83 7.12 -15.71
C ILE A 188 11.99 8.65 -15.76
N LEU A 189 12.44 9.28 -14.69
CA LEU A 189 12.68 10.73 -14.65
C LEU A 189 13.79 11.16 -15.62
N LEU A 190 14.90 10.42 -15.69
CA LEU A 190 15.99 10.67 -16.65
C LEU A 190 15.48 10.55 -18.10
N ASP A 191 14.68 9.55 -18.40
CA ASP A 191 14.08 9.33 -19.71
C ASP A 191 13.11 10.46 -20.10
N HIS A 192 12.56 11.18 -19.10
CA HIS A 192 11.71 12.37 -19.28
C HIS A 192 12.50 13.69 -19.20
N GLY A 193 13.84 13.65 -19.30
CA GLY A 193 14.68 14.82 -19.38
C GLY A 193 14.97 15.52 -18.04
N VAL A 194 14.74 14.86 -16.91
CA VAL A 194 15.18 15.36 -15.60
C VAL A 194 16.70 15.15 -15.50
N PRO A 195 17.49 16.20 -15.14
CA PRO A 195 18.91 16.04 -14.94
C PRO A 195 19.26 15.04 -13.82
N ASN A 196 20.36 14.31 -14.00
CA ASN A 196 20.76 13.28 -13.06
C ASN A 196 21.09 13.82 -11.65
N ASP A 197 21.55 15.07 -11.55
CA ASP A 197 21.84 15.74 -10.28
C ASP A 197 20.59 16.30 -9.58
N GLU A 198 19.45 16.30 -10.25
CA GLU A 198 18.14 16.65 -9.69
C GLU A 198 17.32 15.40 -9.30
N ALA A 199 17.39 14.34 -10.09
CA ALA A 199 16.78 13.06 -9.72
C ALA A 199 17.37 12.62 -8.37
N GLY A 200 16.69 11.86 -7.61
CA GLY A 200 17.20 11.42 -6.33
C GLY A 200 16.11 10.94 -5.42
N THR A 201 16.49 10.09 -4.47
CA THR A 201 15.53 9.30 -3.72
C THR A 201 15.09 9.96 -2.42
N HIS A 202 15.99 10.10 -1.45
CA HIS A 202 15.56 10.54 -0.12
C HIS A 202 15.38 12.08 -0.05
N GLY A 203 14.12 12.51 -0.07
CA GLY A 203 13.76 13.93 -0.08
C GLY A 203 14.07 14.66 -1.37
N GLY A 204 14.63 13.98 -2.38
CA GLY A 204 14.94 14.53 -3.69
C GLY A 204 13.70 14.66 -4.59
N LEU A 205 13.95 14.94 -5.89
CA LEU A 205 12.88 15.22 -6.85
C LEU A 205 11.95 14.01 -7.03
N ALA A 206 12.49 12.79 -7.10
CA ALA A 206 11.69 11.56 -7.24
C ALA A 206 10.76 11.36 -6.04
N ASP A 207 11.31 11.34 -4.85
CA ASP A 207 10.56 11.09 -3.60
C ASP A 207 9.49 12.15 -3.36
N THR A 208 9.84 13.42 -3.55
CA THR A 208 8.91 14.55 -3.37
C THR A 208 7.84 14.59 -4.45
N SER A 209 8.15 14.24 -5.70
CA SER A 209 7.16 14.15 -6.79
C SER A 209 6.14 13.04 -6.54
N LEU A 210 6.59 11.84 -6.12
CA LEU A 210 5.67 10.76 -5.72
C LEU A 210 4.72 11.24 -4.62
N GLN A 211 5.26 11.94 -3.61
CA GLN A 211 4.43 12.45 -2.51
C GLN A 211 3.42 13.49 -2.97
N LEU A 212 3.80 14.39 -3.88
CA LEU A 212 2.87 15.36 -4.49
C LEU A 212 1.74 14.68 -5.26
N ALA A 213 2.01 13.55 -5.93
CA ALA A 213 1.01 12.82 -6.70
C ALA A 213 -0.01 12.08 -5.80
N VAL A 214 0.40 11.55 -4.65
CA VAL A 214 -0.46 10.71 -3.81
C VAL A 214 -1.03 11.43 -2.59
N ALA A 215 -0.29 12.38 -2.01
CA ALA A 215 -0.71 13.11 -0.81
C ALA A 215 -0.11 14.53 -0.78
N PRO A 216 -0.54 15.44 -1.66
CA PRO A 216 0.08 16.77 -1.85
C PRO A 216 0.09 17.61 -0.57
N LYS A 217 -0.87 17.41 0.35
CA LYS A 217 -0.92 18.11 1.65
C LYS A 217 0.31 17.85 2.54
N MET A 218 1.04 16.79 2.29
CA MET A 218 2.24 16.44 3.05
C MET A 218 3.50 17.17 2.54
N VAL A 219 3.44 17.87 1.42
CA VAL A 219 4.54 18.65 0.87
C VAL A 219 4.27 20.14 1.04
N ARG A 220 5.25 20.89 1.53
CA ARG A 220 5.23 22.35 1.66
C ARG A 220 5.72 22.97 0.35
N ALA A 221 4.97 22.75 -0.73
CA ALA A 221 5.37 23.02 -2.11
C ALA A 221 5.79 24.48 -2.34
N GLU A 222 5.03 25.45 -1.83
CA GLU A 222 5.35 26.88 -2.00
C GLU A 222 6.63 27.26 -1.25
N SER A 223 6.83 26.74 -0.04
CA SER A 223 8.05 26.98 0.72
C SER A 223 9.26 26.33 0.03
N LEU A 224 9.10 25.12 -0.48
CA LEU A 224 10.16 24.38 -1.20
C LEU A 224 10.59 25.12 -2.47
N LYS A 225 9.65 25.58 -3.28
CA LYS A 225 9.90 26.27 -4.55
C LYS A 225 10.77 27.52 -4.38
N ASN A 226 10.59 28.23 -3.28
CA ASN A 226 11.27 29.49 -2.99
C ASN A 226 12.53 29.31 -2.09
N ALA A 227 12.86 28.08 -1.71
CA ALA A 227 13.99 27.78 -0.84
C ALA A 227 15.34 27.83 -1.57
N PRO A 228 16.45 28.10 -0.87
CA PRO A 228 17.77 27.71 -1.37
C PRO A 228 17.82 26.20 -1.60
N LYS A 229 18.74 25.73 -2.46
CA LYS A 229 18.92 24.30 -2.73
C LYS A 229 19.20 23.57 -1.40
N PRO A 230 18.31 22.68 -0.95
CA PRO A 230 18.53 21.95 0.29
C PRO A 230 19.52 20.80 0.08
N GLY A 231 20.13 20.32 1.16
CA GLY A 231 21.13 19.27 1.12
C GLY A 231 21.16 18.36 2.34
N ALA A 232 22.27 17.67 2.53
CA ALA A 232 22.42 16.68 3.61
C ALA A 232 22.25 17.26 5.02
N ALA A 233 22.62 18.53 5.24
CA ALA A 233 22.41 19.21 6.50
C ALA A 233 20.92 19.40 6.81
N ASP A 234 20.08 19.50 5.77
CA ASP A 234 18.64 19.61 5.87
C ASP A 234 17.94 18.24 5.88
N GLY A 235 18.69 17.14 5.83
CA GLY A 235 18.16 15.79 5.80
C GLY A 235 17.74 15.32 4.40
N ILE A 236 18.21 15.95 3.33
CA ILE A 236 17.98 15.52 1.93
C ILE A 236 19.24 14.86 1.40
N TYR A 237 19.12 13.58 1.03
CA TYR A 237 20.29 12.74 0.68
C TYR A 237 20.35 12.38 -0.80
N GLY A 238 19.81 13.20 -1.67
CA GLY A 238 19.92 13.02 -3.11
C GLY A 238 19.03 13.93 -3.91
N GLY A 239 19.58 14.53 -4.95
CA GLY A 239 18.85 15.35 -5.89
C GLY A 239 18.45 16.74 -5.38
N ASP A 240 17.60 17.39 -6.17
CA ASP A 240 17.03 18.71 -5.86
C ASP A 240 15.51 18.67 -5.96
N PRO A 241 14.79 18.76 -4.85
CA PRO A 241 13.32 18.62 -4.85
C PRO A 241 12.57 19.85 -5.36
N ARG A 242 13.23 20.98 -5.61
CA ARG A 242 12.54 22.26 -5.89
C ARG A 242 11.70 22.25 -7.17
N ARG A 243 12.04 21.38 -8.14
CA ARG A 243 11.29 21.18 -9.40
C ARG A 243 10.33 20.00 -9.36
N SER A 244 10.09 19.43 -8.19
CA SER A 244 9.13 18.33 -8.02
C SER A 244 7.72 18.74 -8.42
N THR A 245 7.01 17.85 -9.12
CA THR A 245 5.62 18.07 -9.53
C THR A 245 4.78 16.80 -9.36
N ALA A 246 3.48 16.98 -9.15
CA ALA A 246 2.54 15.84 -9.13
C ALA A 246 2.51 15.10 -10.48
N ALA A 247 2.69 15.81 -11.60
CA ALA A 247 2.71 15.20 -12.94
C ALA A 247 3.90 14.23 -13.10
N LEU A 248 5.10 14.63 -12.68
CA LEU A 248 6.26 13.73 -12.66
C LEU A 248 6.00 12.55 -11.70
N GLY A 249 5.46 12.82 -10.52
CA GLY A 249 5.13 11.78 -9.55
C GLY A 249 4.13 10.75 -10.07
N GLN A 250 3.16 11.17 -10.89
CA GLN A 250 2.17 10.25 -11.47
C GLN A 250 2.83 9.19 -12.37
N LEU A 251 3.89 9.53 -13.10
CA LEU A 251 4.65 8.55 -13.90
C LEU A 251 5.20 7.42 -13.00
N GLY A 252 5.75 7.80 -11.84
CA GLY A 252 6.23 6.83 -10.86
C GLY A 252 5.11 6.01 -10.24
N VAL A 253 4.00 6.64 -9.87
CA VAL A 253 2.83 5.96 -9.32
C VAL A 253 2.30 4.89 -10.28
N ASP A 254 2.12 5.23 -11.54
CA ASP A 254 1.60 4.30 -12.54
C ASP A 254 2.55 3.11 -12.76
N ALA A 255 3.86 3.38 -12.81
CA ALA A 255 4.87 2.34 -12.93
C ALA A 255 4.92 1.42 -11.69
N ILE A 256 4.88 1.98 -10.47
CA ILE A 256 4.91 1.20 -9.23
C ILE A 256 3.68 0.29 -9.16
N VAL A 257 2.48 0.83 -9.41
CA VAL A 257 1.23 0.06 -9.34
C VAL A 257 1.26 -1.07 -10.37
N SER A 258 1.51 -0.75 -11.64
CA SER A 258 1.50 -1.75 -12.72
C SER A 258 2.50 -2.88 -12.47
N ARG A 259 3.78 -2.54 -12.22
CA ARG A 259 4.84 -3.54 -12.03
C ARG A 259 4.62 -4.38 -10.77
N THR A 260 4.07 -3.78 -9.71
CA THR A 260 3.79 -4.51 -8.46
C THR A 260 2.62 -5.48 -8.64
N VAL A 261 1.55 -5.06 -9.32
CA VAL A 261 0.42 -5.95 -9.67
C VAL A 261 0.90 -7.16 -10.46
N ASP A 262 1.75 -6.94 -11.48
CA ASP A 262 2.29 -8.01 -12.31
C ASP A 262 3.19 -8.96 -11.50
N ALA A 263 4.06 -8.43 -10.64
CA ALA A 263 4.91 -9.23 -9.77
C ALA A 263 4.08 -10.09 -8.80
N ILE A 264 3.10 -9.50 -8.12
CA ILE A 264 2.22 -10.25 -7.21
C ILE A 264 1.47 -11.36 -7.94
N ARG A 265 0.92 -11.10 -9.13
CA ARG A 265 0.25 -12.11 -9.95
C ARG A 265 1.18 -13.28 -10.29
N GLN A 266 2.42 -12.99 -10.68
CA GLN A 266 3.43 -14.02 -11.00
C GLN A 266 3.83 -14.82 -9.76
N GLU A 267 4.09 -14.17 -8.62
CA GLU A 267 4.54 -14.81 -7.39
C GLU A 267 3.42 -15.58 -6.68
N THR A 268 2.15 -15.22 -6.93
CA THR A 268 0.98 -15.87 -6.33
C THR A 268 0.24 -16.82 -7.27
N ALA A 269 0.65 -16.92 -8.52
CA ALA A 269 0.11 -17.91 -9.45
C ALA A 269 0.21 -19.34 -8.84
N ALA A 270 -0.80 -20.15 -9.05
CA ALA A 270 -0.81 -21.53 -8.61
C ALA A 270 0.36 -22.29 -9.29
N ARG A 271 1.20 -22.93 -8.48
CA ARG A 271 2.22 -23.89 -8.96
C ARG A 271 1.64 -25.28 -8.95
#